data_06c4e48d8522cb9ae81bbf93508c2079
#
_entry.id   06c4e48d8522cb9ae81bbf93508c2079
#
_cell.length_a   1.000
_cell.length_b   1.000
_cell.length_c   1.000
_cell.angle_alpha   90.00
_cell.angle_beta   90.00
_cell.angle_gamma   90.00
#
_symmetry.space_group_name_H-M   'P 1'
#
loop_
_entity.id
_entity.type
_entity.pdbx_description
1 polymer ?
#
loop_
_entity_poly.entity_id
_entity_poly.type
_entity_poly.pdbx_seq_one_letter_code
_entity_poly.pdbx_strand_id
1 'polypeptide(L)'
;MPYAFSTYLKEEFKLSEQLKRTPLYDVYSSYGGKTIDFGGWELPVQFSSIKEEHEAVRTKAGLFDVSHMGEIFVSGPQSENYIQGLVTNDISKLVNGQAQYNVICYKDGGIVDDLLVYKLEDQHYLLVVNAGNIE
;
A
#
# COMPACT_ATOMS: atom_id res chain seq x y z
N MET A 1 -13.09 44.13 -36.71
CA MET A 1 -13.74 43.78 -35.41
C MET A 1 -13.06 42.53 -34.87
N PRO A 2 -12.28 42.61 -33.78
CA PRO A 2 -11.62 41.46 -33.21
C PRO A 2 -12.55 40.76 -32.21
N TYR A 3 -12.75 39.47 -32.40
CA TYR A 3 -13.46 38.61 -31.45
C TYR A 3 -12.56 38.40 -30.22
N ALA A 4 -13.04 38.91 -29.09
CA ALA A 4 -12.46 38.62 -27.79
C ALA A 4 -12.73 37.15 -27.44
N PHE A 5 -11.68 36.31 -27.44
CA PHE A 5 -11.72 35.02 -26.86
C PHE A 5 -11.69 35.18 -25.33
N SER A 6 -12.87 35.01 -24.73
CA SER A 6 -13.01 34.86 -23.29
C SER A 6 -12.40 33.53 -22.88
N THR A 7 -11.20 33.59 -22.33
CA THR A 7 -10.56 32.47 -21.64
C THR A 7 -11.32 32.25 -20.33
N TYR A 8 -12.36 31.46 -20.36
CA TYR A 8 -12.92 30.88 -19.15
C TYR A 8 -11.87 29.90 -18.62
N LEU A 9 -11.16 30.36 -17.61
CA LEU A 9 -10.44 29.46 -16.69
C LEU A 9 -11.48 28.50 -16.12
N LYS A 10 -11.46 27.28 -16.58
CA LYS A 10 -12.01 26.15 -15.85
C LYS A 10 -11.16 25.99 -14.58
N GLU A 11 -11.53 26.72 -13.53
CA GLU A 11 -11.25 26.24 -12.18
C GLU A 11 -12.04 24.95 -12.05
N GLU A 12 -11.35 23.83 -12.31
CA GLU A 12 -11.86 22.55 -11.85
C GLU A 12 -11.95 22.67 -10.33
N PHE A 13 -13.16 22.80 -9.85
CA PHE A 13 -13.51 22.55 -8.46
C PHE A 13 -13.17 21.09 -8.21
N LYS A 14 -11.90 20.80 -7.91
CA LYS A 14 -11.56 19.58 -7.21
C LYS A 14 -12.30 19.69 -5.88
N LEU A 15 -13.46 19.02 -5.77
CA LEU A 15 -13.91 18.63 -4.44
C LEU A 15 -12.69 18.05 -3.78
N SER A 16 -12.23 18.64 -2.68
CA SER A 16 -11.17 18.07 -1.89
C SER A 16 -11.73 16.74 -1.36
N GLU A 17 -11.43 15.66 -2.06
CA GLU A 17 -11.75 14.33 -1.53
C GLU A 17 -11.11 14.28 -0.15
N GLN A 18 -11.93 14.06 0.86
CA GLN A 18 -11.45 13.96 2.22
C GLN A 18 -10.53 12.75 2.28
N LEU A 19 -9.25 12.97 2.63
CA LEU A 19 -8.27 11.91 2.73
C LEU A 19 -8.79 10.80 3.65
N LYS A 20 -8.57 9.56 3.26
CA LYS A 20 -8.86 8.38 4.09
C LYS A 20 -7.95 8.41 5.34
N ARG A 21 -8.42 7.88 6.45
CA ARG A 21 -7.71 7.86 7.72
C ARG A 21 -7.64 6.45 8.28
N THR A 22 -6.52 6.11 8.87
CA THR A 22 -6.35 4.84 9.58
C THR A 22 -7.06 4.88 10.95
N PRO A 23 -7.31 3.73 11.58
CA PRO A 23 -7.82 3.69 12.95
C PRO A 23 -6.91 4.38 13.99
N LEU A 24 -5.63 4.58 13.68
CA LEU A 24 -4.67 5.22 14.57
C LEU A 24 -4.51 6.74 14.33
N TYR A 25 -5.24 7.29 13.37
CA TYR A 25 -5.11 8.70 12.97
C TYR A 25 -5.16 9.68 14.16
N ASP A 26 -6.15 9.51 15.03
CA ASP A 26 -6.41 10.44 16.12
C ASP A 26 -5.27 10.48 17.18
N VAL A 27 -4.42 9.45 17.21
CA VAL A 27 -3.30 9.39 18.16
C VAL A 27 -2.00 9.97 17.58
N TYR A 28 -1.87 10.16 16.27
CA TYR A 28 -0.63 10.66 15.66
C TYR A 28 -0.16 11.98 16.25
N SER A 29 -1.06 12.94 16.43
CA SER A 29 -0.74 14.25 16.98
C SER A 29 -0.19 14.19 18.41
N SER A 30 -0.66 13.23 19.22
CA SER A 30 -0.19 13.02 20.60
C SER A 30 1.27 12.59 20.67
N TYR A 31 1.78 12.00 19.58
CA TYR A 31 3.17 11.56 19.43
C TYR A 31 4.00 12.47 18.52
N GLY A 32 3.47 13.65 18.17
CA GLY A 32 4.18 14.61 17.31
C GLY A 32 4.16 14.27 15.82
N GLY A 33 3.23 13.40 15.40
CA GLY A 33 3.08 12.97 14.01
C GLY A 33 2.76 14.13 13.06
N LYS A 34 3.51 14.23 11.99
CA LYS A 34 3.28 15.16 10.88
C LYS A 34 2.72 14.38 9.70
N THR A 35 1.46 14.64 9.37
CA THR A 35 0.76 13.93 8.30
C THR A 35 0.94 14.59 6.94
N ILE A 36 0.87 13.78 5.89
CA ILE A 36 0.84 14.19 4.49
C ILE A 36 -0.24 13.40 3.75
N ASP A 37 -0.61 13.86 2.57
CA ASP A 37 -1.34 13.05 1.60
C ASP A 37 -0.39 11.98 1.04
N PHE A 38 -0.69 10.73 1.34
CA PHE A 38 0.02 9.57 0.85
C PHE A 38 -0.95 8.69 0.04
N GLY A 39 -1.08 9.01 -1.25
CA GLY A 39 -1.96 8.27 -2.15
C GLY A 39 -3.44 8.24 -1.72
N GLY A 40 -3.97 9.38 -1.27
CA GLY A 40 -5.36 9.51 -0.81
C GLY A 40 -5.58 9.19 0.67
N TRP A 41 -4.51 8.86 1.40
CA TRP A 41 -4.54 8.62 2.84
C TRP A 41 -3.79 9.72 3.60
N GLU A 42 -4.32 10.15 4.73
CA GLU A 42 -3.65 11.09 5.64
C GLU A 42 -2.76 10.29 6.61
N LEU A 43 -1.47 10.13 6.22
CA LEU A 43 -0.52 9.30 6.96
C LEU A 43 0.64 10.12 7.56
N PRO A 44 1.21 9.69 8.71
CA PRO A 44 2.36 10.37 9.29
C PRO A 44 3.63 10.06 8.49
N VAL A 45 4.31 11.11 8.05
CA VAL A 45 5.62 11.00 7.38
C VAL A 45 6.77 10.94 8.37
N GLN A 46 6.56 11.48 9.57
CA GLN A 46 7.52 11.45 10.68
C GLN A 46 6.82 11.79 12.00
N PHE A 47 7.45 11.41 13.10
CA PHE A 47 7.08 11.79 14.46
C PHE A 47 8.15 12.69 15.10
N SER A 48 9.40 12.23 15.24
CA SER A 48 10.53 13.06 15.68
C SER A 48 11.25 13.69 14.47
N SER A 49 11.96 12.87 13.72
CA SER A 49 12.55 13.25 12.45
C SER A 49 12.80 12.00 11.59
N ILE A 50 12.72 12.16 10.27
CA ILE A 50 12.95 11.07 9.31
C ILE A 50 14.31 10.40 9.56
N LYS A 51 15.37 11.19 9.85
CA LYS A 51 16.72 10.66 10.07
C LYS A 51 16.82 9.84 11.35
N GLU A 52 16.28 10.34 12.44
CA GLU A 52 16.32 9.65 13.75
C GLU A 52 15.49 8.37 13.72
N GLU A 53 14.31 8.42 13.09
CA GLU A 53 13.44 7.25 12.96
C GLU A 53 14.05 6.20 12.04
N HIS A 54 14.68 6.62 10.92
CA HIS A 54 15.44 5.70 10.08
C HIS A 54 16.58 5.02 10.86
N GLU A 55 17.36 5.79 11.64
CA GLU A 55 18.44 5.24 12.46
C GLU A 55 17.91 4.28 13.53
N ALA A 56 16.76 4.58 14.12
CA ALA A 56 16.11 3.70 15.09
C ALA A 56 15.74 2.35 14.47
N VAL A 57 15.20 2.34 13.28
CA VAL A 57 14.89 1.09 12.53
C VAL A 57 16.16 0.29 12.25
N ARG A 58 17.26 0.96 11.91
CA ARG A 58 18.54 0.30 11.58
C ARG A 58 19.29 -0.25 12.78
N THR A 59 19.16 0.36 13.95
CA THR A 59 20.00 0.07 15.13
C THR A 59 19.22 -0.39 16.36
N LYS A 60 17.89 -0.23 16.36
CA LYS A 60 17.01 -0.54 17.50
C LYS A 60 15.75 -1.27 17.03
N ALA A 61 14.62 -0.58 17.05
CA ALA A 61 13.33 -1.07 16.59
C ALA A 61 12.50 0.06 15.96
N GLY A 62 11.62 -0.28 15.02
CA GLY A 62 10.63 0.63 14.43
C GLY A 62 9.24 0.03 14.50
N LEU A 63 8.24 0.89 14.68
CA LEU A 63 6.82 0.56 14.61
C LEU A 63 6.17 1.39 13.50
N PHE A 64 5.40 0.74 12.63
CA PHE A 64 4.77 1.37 11.49
C PHE A 64 3.27 1.10 11.48
N ASP A 65 2.46 2.14 11.26
CA ASP A 65 1.05 1.95 10.93
C ASP A 65 0.92 1.60 9.45
N VAL A 66 0.50 0.39 9.18
CA VAL A 66 0.24 -0.14 7.83
C VAL A 66 -1.24 -0.44 7.60
N SER A 67 -2.13 0.07 8.44
CA SER A 67 -3.57 -0.20 8.38
C SER A 67 -4.25 0.29 7.10
N HIS A 68 -3.56 1.10 6.30
CA HIS A 68 -4.04 1.54 4.99
C HIS A 68 -3.88 0.49 3.89
N MET A 69 -3.04 -0.52 4.12
CA MET A 69 -2.79 -1.58 3.13
C MET A 69 -3.95 -2.57 3.06
N GLY A 70 -4.09 -3.22 1.91
CA GLY A 70 -5.12 -4.24 1.70
C GLY A 70 -4.63 -5.62 2.12
N GLU A 71 -5.55 -6.42 2.64
CA GLU A 71 -5.33 -7.79 3.08
C GLU A 71 -6.31 -8.73 2.37
N ILE A 72 -5.78 -9.71 1.63
CA ILE A 72 -6.59 -10.65 0.85
C ILE A 72 -6.25 -12.07 1.27
N PHE A 73 -7.22 -12.80 1.80
CA PHE A 73 -7.06 -14.22 2.09
C PHE A 73 -7.39 -15.05 0.85
N VAL A 74 -6.51 -16.00 0.53
CA VAL A 74 -6.71 -16.97 -0.55
C VAL A 74 -6.56 -18.37 0.05
N SER A 75 -7.61 -19.18 -0.04
CA SER A 75 -7.62 -20.51 0.57
C SER A 75 -8.24 -21.57 -0.34
N GLY A 76 -7.92 -22.84 -0.05
CA GLY A 76 -8.43 -24.00 -0.74
C GLY A 76 -7.39 -24.73 -1.61
N PRO A 77 -7.76 -25.90 -2.17
CA PRO A 77 -6.80 -26.83 -2.79
C PRO A 77 -6.07 -26.27 -4.02
N GLN A 78 -6.57 -25.18 -4.61
CA GLN A 78 -5.96 -24.56 -5.77
C GLN A 78 -5.32 -23.19 -5.46
N SER A 79 -5.25 -22.78 -4.20
CA SER A 79 -4.76 -21.46 -3.80
C SER A 79 -3.32 -21.20 -4.25
N GLU A 80 -2.42 -22.19 -4.10
CA GLU A 80 -1.03 -22.08 -4.55
C GLU A 80 -0.93 -21.88 -6.05
N ASN A 81 -1.61 -22.72 -6.83
CA ASN A 81 -1.62 -22.61 -8.30
C ASN A 81 -2.24 -21.30 -8.79
N TYR A 82 -3.29 -20.82 -8.11
CA TYR A 82 -3.92 -19.56 -8.42
C TYR A 82 -2.97 -18.39 -8.18
N ILE A 83 -2.34 -18.33 -7.01
CA ILE A 83 -1.37 -17.26 -6.68
C ILE A 83 -0.16 -17.33 -7.61
N GLN A 84 0.36 -18.55 -7.89
CA GLN A 84 1.48 -18.73 -8.81
C GLN A 84 1.17 -18.19 -10.23
N GLY A 85 -0.08 -18.24 -10.65
CA GLY A 85 -0.52 -17.66 -11.94
C GLY A 85 -0.57 -16.13 -11.96
N LEU A 86 -0.55 -15.49 -10.81
CA LEU A 86 -0.63 -14.02 -10.66
C LEU A 86 0.74 -13.37 -10.44
N VAL A 87 1.66 -14.06 -9.76
CA VAL A 87 2.90 -13.46 -9.24
C VAL A 87 4.14 -13.98 -9.95
N THR A 88 5.22 -13.21 -9.85
CA THR A 88 6.46 -13.48 -10.60
C THR A 88 7.41 -14.45 -9.91
N ASN A 89 7.37 -14.56 -8.57
CA ASN A 89 8.21 -15.48 -7.84
C ASN A 89 7.57 -16.87 -7.69
N ASP A 90 8.40 -17.86 -7.36
CA ASP A 90 7.99 -19.24 -7.18
C ASP A 90 7.37 -19.47 -5.79
N ILE A 91 6.04 -19.54 -5.73
CA ILE A 91 5.25 -19.71 -4.51
C ILE A 91 5.48 -21.09 -3.87
N SER A 92 5.82 -22.10 -4.66
CA SER A 92 6.07 -23.46 -4.16
C SER A 92 7.26 -23.54 -3.18
N LYS A 93 8.13 -22.53 -3.19
CA LYS A 93 9.28 -22.43 -2.28
C LYS A 93 8.90 -21.91 -0.89
N LEU A 94 7.70 -21.35 -0.71
CA LEU A 94 7.26 -20.90 0.59
C LEU A 94 6.91 -22.08 1.51
N VAL A 95 7.47 -22.07 2.71
CA VAL A 95 7.03 -22.95 3.80
C VAL A 95 6.10 -22.20 4.74
N ASN A 96 5.32 -22.93 5.53
CA ASN A 96 4.36 -22.35 6.47
C ASN A 96 5.03 -21.33 7.41
N GLY A 97 4.41 -20.17 7.57
CA GLY A 97 4.93 -19.04 8.35
C GLY A 97 5.93 -18.15 7.62
N GLN A 98 6.25 -18.42 6.37
CA GLN A 98 7.12 -17.54 5.57
C GLN A 98 6.34 -16.54 4.73
N ALA A 99 7.02 -15.42 4.40
CA ALA A 99 6.58 -14.42 3.46
C ALA A 99 7.56 -14.31 2.29
N GLN A 100 7.04 -13.92 1.12
CA GLN A 100 7.81 -13.68 -0.09
C GLN A 100 7.33 -12.41 -0.76
N TYR A 101 8.29 -11.55 -1.14
CA TYR A 101 7.99 -10.37 -1.95
C TYR A 101 7.75 -10.76 -3.40
N ASN A 102 6.72 -10.20 -4.01
CA ASN A 102 6.27 -10.54 -5.35
C ASN A 102 5.84 -9.30 -6.14
N VAL A 103 5.70 -9.48 -7.44
CA VAL A 103 5.16 -8.50 -8.37
C VAL A 103 4.03 -9.16 -9.17
N ILE A 104 2.95 -8.42 -9.41
CA ILE A 104 1.89 -8.77 -10.34
C ILE A 104 2.10 -7.97 -11.62
N CYS A 105 2.03 -8.66 -12.77
CA CYS A 105 2.23 -8.04 -14.07
C CYS A 105 1.02 -8.22 -14.97
N TYR A 106 0.83 -7.26 -15.87
CA TYR A 106 -0.02 -7.43 -17.04
C TYR A 106 0.59 -8.43 -18.03
N LYS A 107 -0.20 -8.91 -18.99
CA LYS A 107 0.25 -9.86 -20.01
C LYS A 107 1.35 -9.32 -20.94
N ASP A 108 1.45 -8.01 -21.07
CA ASP A 108 2.48 -7.30 -21.83
C ASP A 108 3.76 -7.03 -21.03
N GLY A 109 3.79 -7.44 -19.75
CA GLY A 109 4.92 -7.27 -18.84
C GLY A 109 4.90 -5.96 -18.04
N GLY A 110 3.92 -5.09 -18.24
CA GLY A 110 3.72 -3.90 -17.40
C GLY A 110 3.39 -4.31 -15.96
N ILE A 111 3.89 -3.56 -14.97
CA ILE A 111 3.65 -3.83 -13.55
C ILE A 111 2.25 -3.35 -13.17
N VAL A 112 1.48 -4.23 -12.53
CA VAL A 112 0.21 -3.88 -11.87
C VAL A 112 0.50 -3.36 -10.48
N ASP A 113 1.21 -4.18 -9.66
CA ASP A 113 1.55 -3.87 -8.27
C ASP A 113 2.66 -4.78 -7.76
N ASP A 114 3.22 -4.42 -6.63
CA ASP A 114 4.08 -5.27 -5.80
C ASP A 114 3.35 -5.64 -4.50
N LEU A 115 3.64 -6.82 -3.96
CA LEU A 115 2.94 -7.34 -2.79
C LEU A 115 3.78 -8.31 -1.99
N LEU A 116 3.35 -8.56 -0.76
CA LEU A 116 3.84 -9.67 0.06
C LEU A 116 2.84 -10.82 0.02
N VAL A 117 3.32 -12.03 -0.22
CA VAL A 117 2.56 -13.27 -0.09
C VAL A 117 3.06 -14.03 1.13
N TYR A 118 2.18 -14.25 2.09
CA TYR A 118 2.44 -15.06 3.28
C TYR A 118 1.80 -16.43 3.09
N LYS A 119 2.55 -17.50 3.34
CA LYS A 119 1.98 -18.84 3.50
C LYS A 119 1.69 -19.04 4.98
N LEU A 120 0.43 -18.93 5.39
CA LEU A 120 0.02 -19.10 6.78
C LEU A 120 0.07 -20.56 7.17
N GLU A 121 -0.51 -21.42 6.33
CA GLU A 121 -0.49 -22.88 6.40
C GLU A 121 -0.75 -23.47 5.02
N ASP A 122 -0.79 -24.79 4.90
CA ASP A 122 -1.06 -25.43 3.62
C ASP A 122 -2.42 -24.99 3.08
N GLN A 123 -2.42 -24.56 1.79
CA GLN A 123 -3.61 -24.08 1.08
C GLN A 123 -4.25 -22.83 1.70
N HIS A 124 -3.50 -22.08 2.52
CA HIS A 124 -3.99 -20.85 3.14
C HIS A 124 -2.94 -19.76 3.10
N TYR A 125 -3.21 -18.70 2.37
CA TYR A 125 -2.31 -17.59 2.10
C TYR A 125 -2.95 -16.25 2.47
N LEU A 126 -2.10 -15.29 2.85
CA LEU A 126 -2.44 -13.89 3.01
C LEU A 126 -1.60 -13.06 2.03
N LEU A 127 -2.26 -12.26 1.20
CA LEU A 127 -1.63 -11.28 0.34
C LEU A 127 -1.79 -9.90 0.97
N VAL A 128 -0.68 -9.17 1.13
CA VAL A 128 -0.69 -7.77 1.59
C VAL A 128 -0.36 -6.89 0.39
N VAL A 129 -1.34 -6.09 -0.02
CA VAL A 129 -1.31 -5.29 -1.25
C VAL A 129 -1.31 -3.80 -0.95
N ASN A 130 -0.83 -2.99 -1.89
CA ASN A 130 -0.78 -1.54 -1.74
C ASN A 130 -2.19 -0.91 -1.76
N ALA A 131 -2.38 0.12 -0.94
CA ALA A 131 -3.66 0.79 -0.75
C ALA A 131 -4.29 1.33 -2.04
N GLY A 132 -3.47 1.74 -3.02
CA GLY A 132 -3.93 2.28 -4.30
C GLY A 132 -4.58 1.27 -5.24
N ASN A 133 -4.43 -0.04 -4.97
CA ASN A 133 -4.90 -1.13 -5.82
C ASN A 133 -5.87 -2.07 -5.10
N ILE A 134 -6.53 -1.60 -4.03
CA ILE A 134 -7.52 -2.40 -3.28
C ILE A 134 -8.89 -2.43 -3.98
N GLU A 135 -9.25 -1.36 -4.71
CA GLU A 135 -10.55 -1.15 -5.38
C GLU A 135 -10.57 -1.66 -6.81
#